data_4fa5c080f205ca6d5f2f3652b3a854fd
#
_entry.id   4fa5c080f205ca6d5f2f3652b3a854fd
#
_cell.length_a   1.000
_cell.length_b   1.000
_cell.length_c   1.000
_cell.angle_alpha   90.00
_cell.angle_beta   90.00
_cell.angle_gamma   90.00
#
_symmetry.space_group_name_H-M   'P 1'
#
loop_
_entity.id
_entity.type
_entity.pdbx_description
1 polymer ?
#
loop_
_entity_poly.entity_id
_entity_poly.type
_entity_poly.pdbx_seq_one_letter_code
_entity_poly.pdbx_strand_id
1 'polypeptide(L)'
;MKKIIVLLFIVFSSFCVLGQNFVGAHKLNIKKEMKQNYRDFYFSKEVLGKSSFVKYEDMDGYRTLLFVLNDDGYCKYQILMCDYGLLRPTIDSLNKKFEYQNDLTWYDYISGKDNYVIKLKKEEWYFSIVTRKLEKN
;
A
#
# COMPACT_ATOMS: atom_id res chain seq x y z
N MET A 1 -30.15 -8.38 -26.66
CA MET A 1 -29.70 -7.05 -26.29
C MET A 1 -29.39 -6.83 -24.79
N LYS A 2 -29.50 -7.86 -23.97
CA LYS A 2 -29.21 -7.74 -22.52
C LYS A 2 -27.78 -8.17 -22.14
N LYS A 3 -26.92 -8.50 -23.10
CA LYS A 3 -25.55 -9.01 -22.84
C LYS A 3 -24.44 -7.97 -22.90
N ILE A 4 -24.74 -6.71 -23.23
CA ILE A 4 -23.73 -5.66 -23.40
C ILE A 4 -23.50 -4.86 -22.10
N ILE A 5 -24.42 -4.92 -21.15
CA ILE A 5 -24.36 -4.12 -19.91
C ILE A 5 -23.42 -4.73 -18.87
N VAL A 6 -23.11 -6.00 -18.95
CA VAL A 6 -22.26 -6.69 -17.95
C VAL A 6 -20.77 -6.45 -18.18
N LEU A 7 -20.38 -6.05 -19.39
CA LEU A 7 -18.96 -5.85 -19.71
C LEU A 7 -18.41 -4.49 -19.29
N LEU A 8 -19.28 -3.53 -18.97
CA LEU A 8 -18.86 -2.18 -18.60
C LEU A 8 -18.50 -2.03 -17.12
N PHE A 9 -18.82 -3.03 -16.30
CA PHE A 9 -18.58 -2.98 -14.84
C PHE A 9 -17.19 -3.48 -14.42
N ILE A 10 -16.45 -4.11 -15.32
CA ILE A 10 -15.16 -4.74 -14.99
C ILE A 10 -13.97 -3.76 -15.11
N VAL A 11 -14.16 -2.62 -15.76
CA VAL A 11 -13.06 -1.69 -16.01
C VAL A 11 -12.78 -0.73 -14.85
N PHE A 12 -13.65 -0.68 -13.85
CA PHE A 12 -13.50 0.27 -12.74
C PHE A 12 -12.76 -0.26 -11.51
N SER A 13 -12.32 -1.52 -11.52
CA SER A 13 -11.60 -2.09 -10.37
C SER A 13 -10.08 -1.85 -10.39
N SER A 14 -9.56 -1.13 -11.39
CA SER A 14 -8.12 -0.99 -11.58
C SER A 14 -7.47 0.15 -10.78
N PHE A 15 -8.22 0.89 -10.00
CA PHE A 15 -7.69 2.04 -9.24
C PHE A 15 -7.53 1.77 -7.76
N CYS A 16 -7.43 0.52 -7.35
CA CYS A 16 -7.13 0.23 -5.97
C CYS A 16 -5.63 0.43 -5.72
N VAL A 17 -5.26 1.63 -5.38
CA VAL A 17 -3.87 2.06 -5.16
C VAL A 17 -3.27 1.40 -3.92
N LEU A 18 -4.12 1.02 -2.98
CA LEU A 18 -3.70 0.32 -1.76
C LEU A 18 -4.03 -1.15 -1.91
N GLY A 19 -3.03 -1.87 -2.34
CA GLY A 19 -3.08 -3.31 -2.31
C GLY A 19 -3.16 -3.85 -0.89
N GLN A 20 -2.92 -5.11 -0.77
CA GLN A 20 -2.92 -5.84 0.49
C GLN A 20 -1.97 -5.20 1.51
N ASN A 21 -2.35 -5.22 2.78
CA ASN A 21 -1.49 -4.83 3.88
C ASN A 21 -0.50 -5.97 4.18
N PHE A 22 0.78 -5.68 4.00
CA PHE A 22 1.86 -6.65 4.21
C PHE A 22 2.55 -6.51 5.58
N VAL A 23 2.09 -5.61 6.44
CA VAL A 23 2.66 -5.45 7.79
C VAL A 23 2.54 -6.76 8.55
N GLY A 24 3.66 -7.25 9.09
CA GLY A 24 3.75 -8.54 9.76
C GLY A 24 4.12 -9.72 8.87
N ALA A 25 4.13 -9.55 7.55
CA ALA A 25 4.52 -10.62 6.63
C ALA A 25 6.05 -10.70 6.49
N HIS A 26 6.55 -11.92 6.26
CA HIS A 26 7.97 -12.14 5.99
C HIS A 26 8.30 -11.71 4.56
N LYS A 27 9.51 -11.19 4.35
CA LYS A 27 9.98 -10.69 3.05
C LYS A 27 9.86 -11.70 1.91
N LEU A 28 10.03 -12.98 2.18
CA LEU A 28 9.89 -14.03 1.14
C LEU A 28 8.45 -14.16 0.67
N ASN A 29 7.49 -14.05 1.58
CA ASN A 29 6.07 -14.06 1.24
C ASN A 29 5.66 -12.78 0.50
N ILE A 30 6.22 -11.64 0.90
CA ILE A 30 5.98 -10.35 0.22
C ILE A 30 6.47 -10.45 -1.24
N LYS A 31 7.69 -10.92 -1.45
CA LYS A 31 8.26 -11.07 -2.80
C LYS A 31 7.43 -12.01 -3.68
N LYS A 32 6.93 -13.10 -3.11
CA LYS A 32 6.06 -14.05 -3.81
C LYS A 32 4.75 -13.39 -4.23
N GLU A 33 4.08 -12.71 -3.31
CA GLU A 33 2.82 -12.01 -3.55
C GLU A 33 2.97 -10.89 -4.57
N MET A 34 4.02 -10.09 -4.46
CA MET A 34 4.31 -9.02 -5.41
C MET A 34 4.48 -9.56 -6.83
N LYS A 35 5.22 -10.66 -6.97
CA LYS A 35 5.44 -11.30 -8.27
C LYS A 35 4.15 -11.86 -8.88
N GLN A 36 3.28 -12.43 -8.06
CA GLN A 36 2.06 -13.10 -8.53
C GLN A 36 0.90 -12.13 -8.79
N ASN A 37 0.68 -11.15 -7.91
CA ASN A 37 -0.54 -10.36 -7.87
C ASN A 37 -0.35 -8.87 -8.11
N TYR A 38 0.89 -8.38 -8.14
CA TYR A 38 1.21 -6.96 -8.33
C TYR A 38 2.16 -6.78 -9.52
N ARG A 39 1.74 -7.23 -10.68
CA ARG A 39 2.57 -7.26 -11.90
C ARG A 39 2.89 -5.88 -12.48
N ASP A 40 2.18 -4.86 -12.08
CA ASP A 40 2.48 -3.47 -12.42
C ASP A 40 3.68 -2.90 -11.63
N PHE A 41 4.13 -3.61 -10.60
CA PHE A 41 5.34 -3.28 -9.86
C PHE A 41 6.48 -4.24 -10.21
N TYR A 42 7.70 -3.72 -10.23
CA TYR A 42 8.90 -4.53 -10.37
C TYR A 42 9.82 -4.35 -9.16
N PHE A 43 10.56 -5.41 -8.85
CA PHE A 43 11.56 -5.38 -7.80
C PHE A 43 12.69 -4.42 -8.18
N SER A 44 12.99 -3.45 -7.31
CA SER A 44 14.06 -2.48 -7.51
C SER A 44 15.32 -2.88 -6.77
N LYS A 45 15.23 -3.02 -5.44
CA LYS A 45 16.38 -3.41 -4.62
C LYS A 45 15.96 -3.89 -3.24
N GLU A 46 16.88 -4.60 -2.59
CA GLU A 46 16.83 -4.95 -1.18
C GLU A 46 18.06 -4.39 -0.49
N VAL A 47 17.87 -3.70 0.63
CA VAL A 47 18.96 -3.19 1.46
C VAL A 47 18.90 -3.88 2.81
N LEU A 48 20.05 -4.42 3.24
CA LEU A 48 20.22 -5.06 4.53
C LEU A 48 21.10 -4.18 5.41
N GLY A 49 20.84 -4.20 6.72
CA GLY A 49 21.62 -3.42 7.68
C GLY A 49 20.75 -2.84 8.79
N LYS A 50 21.12 -1.65 9.28
CA LYS A 50 20.38 -0.97 10.37
C LYS A 50 18.95 -0.62 10.00
N SER A 51 18.69 -0.40 8.71
CA SER A 51 17.37 -0.11 8.18
C SER A 51 17.14 -0.97 6.94
N SER A 52 16.77 -2.23 7.18
CA SER A 52 16.50 -3.17 6.09
C SER A 52 15.18 -2.87 5.41
N PHE A 53 15.16 -2.91 4.09
CA PHE A 53 13.93 -2.73 3.33
C PHE A 53 13.99 -3.41 1.97
N VAL A 54 12.80 -3.68 1.41
CA VAL A 54 12.62 -4.15 0.04
C VAL A 54 11.85 -3.07 -0.71
N LYS A 55 12.36 -2.68 -1.88
CA LYS A 55 11.81 -1.61 -2.69
C LYS A 55 11.25 -2.14 -4.00
N TYR A 56 10.03 -1.71 -4.32
CA TYR A 56 9.36 -1.93 -5.60
C TYR A 56 9.00 -0.60 -6.23
N GLU A 57 9.05 -0.54 -7.55
CA GLU A 57 8.64 0.63 -8.32
C GLU A 57 7.60 0.20 -9.35
N ASP A 58 6.60 1.06 -9.62
CA ASP A 58 5.65 0.74 -10.67
C ASP A 58 6.24 1.05 -12.05
N MET A 59 5.69 0.39 -13.08
CA MET A 59 6.22 0.51 -14.44
C MET A 59 6.00 1.89 -15.05
N ASP A 60 5.00 2.62 -14.58
CA ASP A 60 4.68 3.97 -15.04
C ASP A 60 5.48 5.06 -14.31
N GLY A 61 6.18 4.70 -13.22
CA GLY A 61 7.02 5.62 -12.48
C GLY A 61 6.28 6.57 -11.53
N TYR A 62 4.99 6.31 -11.26
CA TYR A 62 4.19 7.17 -10.38
C TYR A 62 4.15 6.72 -8.92
N ARG A 63 4.56 5.47 -8.64
CA ARG A 63 4.48 4.90 -7.30
C ARG A 63 5.74 4.14 -6.94
N THR A 64 6.15 4.28 -5.68
CA THR A 64 7.24 3.49 -5.10
C THR A 64 6.73 2.87 -3.80
N LEU A 65 6.96 1.58 -3.63
CA LEU A 65 6.51 0.83 -2.48
C LEU A 65 7.73 0.30 -1.72
N LEU A 66 7.81 0.66 -0.44
CA LEU A 66 8.87 0.22 0.48
C LEU A 66 8.26 -0.66 1.57
N PHE A 67 8.85 -1.83 1.76
CA PHE A 67 8.56 -2.69 2.92
C PHE A 67 9.74 -2.61 3.86
N VAL A 68 9.58 -1.94 4.99
CA VAL A 68 10.62 -1.78 6.01
C VAL A 68 10.58 -2.97 6.94
N LEU A 69 11.71 -3.64 7.09
CA LEU A 69 11.81 -4.95 7.74
C LEU A 69 12.46 -4.83 9.13
N ASN A 70 12.08 -5.74 10.02
CA ASN A 70 12.82 -5.98 11.25
C ASN A 70 14.03 -6.88 11.01
N ASP A 71 14.79 -7.18 12.05
CA ASP A 71 16.01 -8.00 11.95
C ASP A 71 15.73 -9.43 11.48
N ASP A 72 14.53 -9.94 11.70
CA ASP A 72 14.09 -11.28 11.31
C ASP A 72 13.49 -11.33 9.89
N GLY A 73 13.42 -10.20 9.21
CA GLY A 73 12.89 -10.10 7.85
C GLY A 73 11.38 -9.95 7.74
N TYR A 74 10.70 -9.60 8.84
CA TYR A 74 9.27 -9.32 8.85
C TYR A 74 9.00 -7.83 8.63
N CYS A 75 7.96 -7.50 7.90
CA CYS A 75 7.58 -6.12 7.62
C CYS A 75 7.06 -5.42 8.87
N LYS A 76 7.76 -4.40 9.31
CA LYS A 76 7.34 -3.54 10.43
C LYS A 76 6.29 -2.52 10.01
N TYR A 77 6.52 -1.89 8.89
CA TYR A 77 5.60 -0.94 8.27
C TYR A 77 5.90 -0.85 6.78
N GLN A 78 4.92 -0.41 6.02
CA GLN A 78 5.07 -0.20 4.58
C GLN A 78 4.81 1.26 4.23
N ILE A 79 5.50 1.74 3.21
CA ILE A 79 5.39 3.11 2.71
C ILE A 79 5.08 3.04 1.23
N LEU A 80 3.98 3.66 0.82
CA LEU A 80 3.67 3.89 -0.60
C LEU A 80 3.90 5.37 -0.90
N MET A 81 4.88 5.66 -1.75
CA MET A 81 5.14 7.01 -2.24
C MET A 81 4.49 7.19 -3.60
N CYS A 82 3.75 8.27 -3.77
CA CYS A 82 2.95 8.51 -4.96
C CYS A 82 3.16 9.91 -5.51
N ASP A 83 3.09 10.02 -6.83
CA ASP A 83 2.97 11.31 -7.51
C ASP A 83 1.69 12.03 -7.08
N TYR A 84 1.75 13.36 -6.98
CA TYR A 84 0.60 14.18 -6.53
C TYR A 84 -0.63 14.07 -7.42
N GLY A 85 -0.47 13.68 -8.68
CA GLY A 85 -1.61 13.39 -9.56
C GLY A 85 -2.53 12.30 -9.05
N LEU A 86 -2.03 11.44 -8.16
CA LEU A 86 -2.80 10.34 -7.54
C LEU A 86 -3.42 10.70 -6.19
N LEU A 87 -3.22 11.93 -5.69
CA LEU A 87 -3.63 12.30 -4.33
C LEU A 87 -5.13 12.16 -4.10
N ARG A 88 -5.93 12.76 -4.97
CA ARG A 88 -7.40 12.76 -4.80
C ARG A 88 -8.02 11.36 -4.89
N PRO A 89 -7.74 10.57 -5.95
CA PRO A 89 -8.25 9.19 -6.01
C PRO A 89 -7.76 8.32 -4.85
N THR A 90 -6.56 8.57 -4.34
CA THR A 90 -6.04 7.84 -3.18
C THR A 90 -6.82 8.17 -1.91
N ILE A 91 -7.06 9.47 -1.63
CA ILE A 91 -7.87 9.89 -0.46
C ILE A 91 -9.28 9.30 -0.58
N ASP A 92 -9.89 9.36 -1.74
CA ASP A 92 -11.23 8.80 -1.96
C ASP A 92 -11.26 7.29 -1.68
N SER A 93 -10.25 6.57 -2.11
CA SER A 93 -10.10 5.13 -1.85
C SER A 93 -9.93 4.82 -0.36
N LEU A 94 -9.11 5.61 0.33
CA LEU A 94 -8.90 5.47 1.78
C LEU A 94 -10.19 5.70 2.55
N ASN A 95 -10.95 6.74 2.19
CA ASN A 95 -12.23 7.07 2.83
C ASN A 95 -13.28 5.97 2.64
N LYS A 96 -13.23 5.24 1.52
CA LYS A 96 -14.17 4.13 1.25
C LYS A 96 -13.82 2.86 2.01
N LYS A 97 -12.53 2.61 2.26
CA LYS A 97 -12.07 1.34 2.84
C LYS A 97 -11.86 1.39 4.33
N PHE A 98 -11.47 2.53 4.86
CA PHE A 98 -11.00 2.67 6.22
C PHE A 98 -11.74 3.78 6.95
N GLU A 99 -11.64 3.79 8.27
CA GLU A 99 -12.27 4.78 9.12
C GLU A 99 -11.38 5.99 9.29
N TYR A 100 -11.80 7.15 8.72
CA TYR A 100 -11.09 8.40 8.87
C TYR A 100 -11.13 8.89 10.32
N GLN A 101 -9.98 9.30 10.85
CA GLN A 101 -9.86 9.86 12.19
C GLN A 101 -9.72 11.39 12.15
N ASN A 102 -8.51 11.85 11.91
CA ASN A 102 -8.16 13.26 11.75
C ASN A 102 -6.76 13.35 11.11
N ASP A 103 -6.34 14.53 10.70
CA ASP A 103 -5.00 14.79 10.18
C ASP A 103 -4.52 13.78 9.14
N LEU A 104 -5.37 13.46 8.17
CA LEU A 104 -5.06 12.50 7.10
C LEU A 104 -4.62 11.14 7.65
N THR A 105 -5.33 10.68 8.68
CA THR A 105 -5.09 9.40 9.34
C THR A 105 -6.36 8.56 9.30
N TRP A 106 -6.23 7.28 8.96
CA TRP A 106 -7.30 6.30 8.93
C TRP A 106 -6.94 5.10 9.79
N TYR A 107 -7.96 4.47 10.34
CA TYR A 107 -7.80 3.21 11.07
C TYR A 107 -8.42 2.07 10.26
N ASP A 108 -7.70 0.97 10.19
CA ASP A 108 -8.17 -0.27 9.60
C ASP A 108 -8.47 -1.27 10.72
N TYR A 109 -9.78 -1.53 10.92
CA TYR A 109 -10.27 -2.52 11.89
C TYR A 109 -10.75 -3.81 11.24
N ILE A 110 -10.64 -3.90 9.92
CA ILE A 110 -11.30 -4.95 9.12
C ILE A 110 -10.39 -6.12 8.83
N SER A 111 -9.07 -5.91 8.77
CA SER A 111 -8.12 -6.90 8.26
C SER A 111 -7.67 -7.93 9.29
N GLY A 112 -8.58 -8.45 10.12
CA GLY A 112 -8.33 -9.58 10.99
C GLY A 112 -8.08 -9.23 12.45
N LYS A 113 -7.09 -9.88 13.08
CA LYS A 113 -6.85 -9.80 14.54
C LYS A 113 -6.20 -8.52 15.02
N ASP A 114 -5.49 -7.83 14.13
CA ASP A 114 -4.74 -6.62 14.46
C ASP A 114 -5.36 -5.42 13.78
N ASN A 115 -5.30 -4.29 14.46
CA ASN A 115 -5.70 -3.00 13.90
C ASN A 115 -4.48 -2.29 13.33
N TYR A 116 -4.70 -1.52 12.27
CA TYR A 116 -3.63 -0.78 11.59
C TYR A 116 -3.98 0.70 11.52
N VAL A 117 -2.94 1.52 11.52
CA VAL A 117 -3.06 2.95 11.27
C VAL A 117 -2.42 3.26 9.92
N ILE A 118 -3.14 4.05 9.14
CA ILE A 118 -2.73 4.48 7.81
C ILE A 118 -2.65 6.01 7.84
N LYS A 119 -1.47 6.54 7.56
CA LYS A 119 -1.23 7.97 7.59
C LYS A 119 -0.72 8.47 6.25
N LEU A 120 -1.38 9.48 5.69
CA LEU A 120 -0.94 10.17 4.49
C LEU A 120 -0.13 11.39 4.90
N LYS A 121 1.07 11.51 4.34
CA LYS A 121 1.98 12.63 4.58
C LYS A 121 2.29 13.33 3.26
N LYS A 122 2.07 14.62 3.21
CA LYS A 122 2.39 15.44 2.04
C LYS A 122 3.83 15.91 2.12
N GLU A 123 4.63 15.54 1.12
CA GLU A 123 6.01 16.01 0.95
C GLU A 123 6.07 17.05 -0.17
N GLU A 124 7.23 17.63 -0.43
CA GLU A 124 7.39 18.68 -1.43
C GLU A 124 7.02 18.22 -2.85
N TRP A 125 7.50 17.04 -3.27
CA TRP A 125 7.37 16.55 -4.63
C TRP A 125 6.44 15.33 -4.78
N TYR A 126 6.06 14.71 -3.68
CA TYR A 126 5.25 13.51 -3.64
C TYR A 126 4.47 13.47 -2.33
N PHE A 127 3.53 12.57 -2.22
CA PHE A 127 2.93 12.22 -0.94
C PHE A 127 3.22 10.76 -0.60
N SER A 128 3.22 10.42 0.67
CA SER A 128 3.44 9.06 1.12
C SER A 128 2.28 8.57 1.99
N ILE A 129 2.06 7.26 1.95
CA ILE A 129 1.08 6.57 2.79
C ILE A 129 1.85 5.54 3.59
N VAL A 130 1.88 5.72 4.90
CA VAL A 130 2.53 4.81 5.84
C VAL A 130 1.46 3.96 6.50
N THR A 131 1.60 2.64 6.38
CA THR A 131 0.75 1.67 7.08
C THR A 131 1.58 0.96 8.12
N ARG A 132 1.11 0.99 9.36
CA ARG A 132 1.77 0.31 10.48
C ARG A 132 0.72 -0.26 11.42
N LYS A 133 1.15 -1.19 12.27
CA LYS A 133 0.28 -1.74 13.29
C LYS A 133 -0.06 -0.65 14.32
N LEU A 134 -1.34 -0.58 14.69
CA LEU A 134 -1.77 0.31 15.76
C LEU A 134 -1.30 -0.29 17.10
N GLU A 135 -0.47 0.44 17.82
CA GLU A 135 0.00 0.00 19.13
C GLU A 135 -1.16 0.06 20.14
N LYS A 136 -1.32 -1.03 20.87
CA LYS A 136 -2.25 -1.07 22.00
C LYS A 136 -1.53 -0.48 23.22
N ASN A 137 -2.08 0.61 23.73
CA ASN A 137 -1.64 1.16 25.01
C ASN A 137 -2.13 0.28 26.17
#